data_4d6c21c1e5d6cdfb568d85890c68d201
#
_entry.id   4d6c21c1e5d6cdfb568d85890c68d201
#
_cell.length_a   1.000
_cell.length_b   1.000
_cell.length_c   1.000
_cell.angle_alpha   90.00
_cell.angle_beta   90.00
_cell.angle_gamma   90.00
#
_symmetry.space_group_name_H-M   'P 1'
#
loop_
_entity.id
_entity.type
_entity.pdbx_description
1 polymer ?
#
loop_
_entity_poly.entity_id
_entity_poly.type
_entity_poly.pdbx_seq_one_letter_code
_entity_poly.pdbx_strand_id
1 'polypeptide(L)'
;MEYLKIEHRDRVALLTLNDPERRNVVSNELNEELVSTFDELEKSENTGAVVITGAGRAFCAGAVLDDLLDAGEMQKQGDEASLPHIYRGFLRIAHSSLPTIAAVNGAAVGAGMNMVLACDLVIAGASARFDTRFLNIGLHPGGGHTWRLRNITDLQTAKAMVIFNQILDGESAAKR
;
A
#
# COMPACT_ATOMS: atom_id res chain seq x y z
N MET A 1 18.34 -6.30 -0.86
CA MET A 1 17.29 -5.32 -0.61
C MET A 1 17.23 -5.06 0.89
N GLU A 2 17.06 -3.83 1.29
CA GLU A 2 17.08 -3.42 2.69
C GLU A 2 15.66 -3.27 3.25
N TYR A 3 14.77 -2.69 2.44
CA TYR A 3 13.39 -2.35 2.83
C TYR A 3 12.36 -3.41 2.44
N LEU A 4 12.75 -4.41 1.64
CA LEU A 4 11.89 -5.49 1.19
C LEU A 4 12.62 -6.84 1.34
N LYS A 5 12.05 -7.76 2.11
CA LYS A 5 12.52 -9.15 2.19
C LYS A 5 11.68 -10.03 1.29
N ILE A 6 12.32 -10.95 0.58
CA ILE A 6 11.67 -11.89 -0.33
C ILE A 6 11.96 -13.31 0.18
N GLU A 7 10.89 -14.07 0.36
CA GLU A 7 10.95 -15.50 0.67
C GLU A 7 10.12 -16.26 -0.38
N HIS A 8 10.69 -17.29 -0.97
CA HIS A 8 9.96 -18.15 -1.90
C HIS A 8 9.45 -19.39 -1.18
N ARG A 9 8.16 -19.68 -1.32
CA ARG A 9 7.48 -20.89 -0.83
C ARG A 9 6.79 -21.54 -2.01
N ASP A 10 7.40 -22.58 -2.56
CA ASP A 10 6.99 -23.17 -3.83
C ASP A 10 6.87 -22.08 -4.93
N ARG A 11 5.67 -21.88 -5.47
CA ARG A 11 5.39 -20.86 -6.48
C ARG A 11 4.87 -19.53 -5.91
N VAL A 12 4.95 -19.33 -4.61
CA VAL A 12 4.53 -18.09 -3.95
C VAL A 12 5.73 -17.26 -3.52
N ALA A 13 5.80 -16.01 -3.94
CA ALA A 13 6.74 -15.04 -3.40
C ALA A 13 6.09 -14.30 -2.22
N LEU A 14 6.63 -14.47 -1.03
CA LEU A 14 6.26 -13.70 0.16
C LEU A 14 7.16 -12.47 0.26
N LEU A 15 6.58 -11.30 0.08
CA LEU A 15 7.23 -10.00 0.23
C LEU A 15 6.92 -9.44 1.61
N THR A 16 7.96 -9.15 2.39
CA THR A 16 7.81 -8.53 3.71
C THR A 16 8.40 -7.13 3.66
N LEU A 17 7.56 -6.09 3.83
CA LEU A 17 8.02 -4.72 4.05
C LEU A 17 8.86 -4.70 5.32
N ASN A 18 10.12 -4.25 5.25
CA ASN A 18 11.12 -4.53 6.29
C ASN A 18 11.76 -3.26 6.85
N ASP A 19 10.95 -2.35 7.34
CA ASP A 19 11.38 -1.19 8.11
C ASP A 19 10.48 -1.04 9.36
N PRO A 20 10.51 -2.01 10.30
CA PRO A 20 9.59 -2.04 11.43
C PRO A 20 9.77 -0.87 12.38
N GLU A 21 10.96 -0.28 12.48
CA GLU A 21 11.25 0.89 13.32
C GLU A 21 10.46 2.12 12.85
N ARG A 22 10.37 2.34 11.55
CA ARG A 22 9.54 3.38 10.94
C ARG A 22 8.16 2.86 10.50
N ARG A 23 7.75 1.66 10.97
CA ARG A 23 6.45 1.05 10.64
C ARG A 23 6.23 0.85 9.16
N ASN A 24 7.29 0.46 8.44
CA ASN A 24 7.26 0.15 7.01
C ASN A 24 6.72 1.32 6.16
N VAL A 25 7.18 2.55 6.42
CA VAL A 25 6.77 3.72 5.64
C VAL A 25 7.16 3.56 4.17
N VAL A 26 6.34 4.13 3.29
CA VAL A 26 6.63 4.21 1.85
C VAL A 26 7.70 5.29 1.65
N SER A 27 8.92 4.85 1.39
CA SER A 27 10.03 5.69 0.97
C SER A 27 10.34 5.50 -0.51
N ASN A 28 11.20 6.33 -1.07
CA ASN A 28 11.65 6.19 -2.46
C ASN A 28 12.38 4.86 -2.67
N GLU A 29 13.21 4.45 -1.71
CA GLU A 29 13.97 3.19 -1.75
C GLU A 29 13.01 1.99 -1.75
N LEU A 30 12.00 1.97 -0.86
CA LEU A 30 10.99 0.91 -0.86
C LEU A 30 10.23 0.86 -2.18
N ASN A 31 9.88 2.01 -2.77
CA ASN A 31 9.20 2.07 -4.07
C ASN A 31 10.08 1.47 -5.19
N GLU A 32 11.38 1.78 -5.20
CA GLU A 32 12.32 1.22 -6.18
C GLU A 32 12.49 -0.29 -6.00
N GLU A 33 12.63 -0.76 -4.75
CA GLU A 33 12.70 -2.19 -4.45
C GLU A 33 11.42 -2.93 -4.83
N LEU A 34 10.24 -2.36 -4.61
CA LEU A 34 8.97 -2.93 -5.05
C LEU A 34 8.90 -3.06 -6.58
N VAL A 35 9.22 -1.98 -7.30
CA VAL A 35 9.17 -1.98 -8.77
C VAL A 35 10.11 -3.04 -9.33
N SER A 36 11.38 -3.04 -8.92
CA SER A 36 12.38 -4.00 -9.42
C SER A 36 11.99 -5.45 -9.07
N THR A 37 11.47 -5.68 -7.85
CA THR A 37 11.04 -7.01 -7.42
C THR A 37 9.89 -7.54 -8.28
N PHE A 38 8.86 -6.75 -8.52
CA PHE A 38 7.75 -7.18 -9.38
C PHE A 38 8.20 -7.42 -10.83
N ASP A 39 9.14 -6.61 -11.35
CA ASP A 39 9.72 -6.83 -12.69
C ASP A 39 10.51 -8.14 -12.80
N GLU A 40 11.15 -8.57 -11.71
CA GLU A 40 11.86 -9.85 -11.64
C GLU A 40 10.90 -11.04 -11.47
N LEU A 41 9.92 -10.91 -10.56
CA LEU A 41 8.96 -11.97 -10.27
C LEU A 41 8.10 -12.33 -11.48
N GLU A 42 7.69 -11.33 -12.26
CA GLU A 42 6.89 -11.54 -13.48
C GLU A 42 7.66 -12.21 -14.61
N LYS A 43 8.98 -12.10 -14.64
CA LYS A 43 9.85 -12.82 -15.59
C LYS A 43 10.12 -14.27 -15.17
N SER A 44 9.86 -14.60 -13.91
CA SER A 44 10.15 -15.92 -13.36
C SER A 44 9.00 -16.89 -13.63
N GLU A 45 9.26 -17.95 -14.38
CA GLU A 45 8.30 -19.04 -14.63
C GLU A 45 7.94 -19.81 -13.33
N ASN A 46 8.74 -19.65 -12.26
CA ASN A 46 8.55 -20.31 -10.97
C ASN A 46 7.67 -19.52 -10.01
N THR A 47 7.25 -18.28 -10.38
CA THR A 47 6.36 -17.48 -9.53
C THR A 47 4.94 -17.55 -10.06
N GLY A 48 3.99 -17.92 -9.22
CA GLY A 48 2.57 -18.03 -9.55
C GLY A 48 1.68 -17.05 -8.77
N ALA A 49 2.16 -16.51 -7.66
CA ALA A 49 1.45 -15.50 -6.87
C ALA A 49 2.41 -14.73 -5.96
N VAL A 50 1.96 -13.55 -5.52
CA VAL A 50 2.70 -12.69 -4.59
C VAL A 50 1.85 -12.42 -3.35
N VAL A 51 2.43 -12.61 -2.17
CA VAL A 51 1.83 -12.22 -0.88
C VAL A 51 2.66 -11.08 -0.29
N ILE A 52 2.01 -10.01 0.13
CA ILE A 52 2.66 -8.83 0.73
C ILE A 52 2.23 -8.71 2.19
N THR A 53 3.19 -8.54 3.09
CA THR A 53 2.94 -8.30 4.52
C THR A 53 3.95 -7.31 5.09
N GLY A 54 3.77 -6.86 6.33
CA GLY A 54 4.69 -5.95 7.01
C GLY A 54 5.46 -6.62 8.15
N ALA A 55 6.74 -6.30 8.30
CA ALA A 55 7.50 -6.66 9.48
C ALA A 55 7.00 -5.89 10.72
N GLY A 56 7.04 -6.53 11.88
CA GLY A 56 6.66 -5.92 13.14
C GLY A 56 5.15 -5.71 13.30
N ARG A 57 4.76 -4.59 13.93
CA ARG A 57 3.38 -4.33 14.37
C ARG A 57 2.49 -3.61 13.36
N ALA A 58 3.02 -3.16 12.24
CA ALA A 58 2.29 -2.46 11.19
C ALA A 58 2.43 -3.17 9.87
N PHE A 59 1.42 -3.07 9.02
CA PHE A 59 1.57 -3.40 7.61
C PHE A 59 2.40 -2.29 6.94
N CYS A 60 1.86 -1.07 6.89
CA CYS A 60 2.56 0.11 6.36
C CYS A 60 1.91 1.39 6.89
N ALA A 61 2.68 2.27 7.52
CA ALA A 61 2.19 3.51 8.14
C ALA A 61 1.93 4.66 7.16
N GLY A 62 2.11 4.46 5.87
CA GLY A 62 1.91 5.47 4.83
C GLY A 62 3.23 6.06 4.32
N ALA A 63 3.16 7.16 3.56
CA ALA A 63 4.33 7.83 3.02
C ALA A 63 5.06 8.64 4.10
N VAL A 64 6.34 8.91 3.87
CA VAL A 64 7.12 9.86 4.66
C VAL A 64 6.51 11.25 4.47
N LEU A 65 6.21 11.95 5.58
CA LEU A 65 5.49 13.22 5.51
C LEU A 65 6.32 14.31 4.80
N ASP A 66 7.62 14.33 5.04
CA ASP A 66 8.53 15.30 4.40
C ASP A 66 8.56 15.11 2.88
N ASP A 67 8.62 13.87 2.39
CA ASP A 67 8.55 13.55 0.95
C ASP A 67 7.23 14.02 0.31
N LEU A 68 6.12 13.99 1.08
CA LEU A 68 4.82 14.51 0.62
C LEU A 68 4.80 16.03 0.52
N LEU A 69 5.43 16.73 1.46
CA LEU A 69 5.53 18.19 1.46
C LEU A 69 6.41 18.67 0.30
N ASP A 70 7.56 18.05 0.11
CA ASP A 70 8.50 18.36 -0.98
C ASP A 70 7.84 18.12 -2.36
N ALA A 71 7.14 16.99 -2.53
CA ALA A 71 6.37 16.70 -3.75
C ALA A 71 5.27 17.73 -4.00
N GLY A 72 4.60 18.22 -2.95
CA GLY A 72 3.58 19.27 -3.04
C GLY A 72 4.16 20.61 -3.45
N GLU A 73 5.37 20.96 -3.00
CA GLU A 73 6.07 22.19 -3.40
C GLU A 73 6.57 22.13 -4.85
N MET A 74 7.15 21.00 -5.26
CA MET A 74 7.58 20.75 -6.64
C MET A 74 6.40 20.83 -7.63
N GLN A 75 5.24 20.27 -7.25
CA GLN A 75 4.03 20.38 -8.07
C GLN A 75 3.55 21.83 -8.24
N LYS A 76 3.63 22.66 -7.19
CA LYS A 76 3.30 24.09 -7.27
C LYS A 76 4.24 24.85 -8.23
N GLN A 77 5.46 24.36 -8.40
CA GLN A 77 6.47 24.91 -9.33
C GLN A 77 6.32 24.36 -10.76
N GLY A 78 5.30 23.54 -11.03
CA GLY A 78 5.00 22.99 -12.36
C GLY A 78 5.78 21.72 -12.70
N ASP A 79 6.47 21.13 -11.75
CA ASP A 79 7.11 19.82 -11.92
C ASP A 79 6.11 18.69 -11.61
N GLU A 80 5.40 18.26 -12.64
CA GLU A 80 4.44 17.16 -12.56
C GLU A 80 5.12 15.78 -12.37
N ALA A 81 6.45 15.70 -12.50
CA ALA A 81 7.18 14.43 -12.43
C ALA A 81 7.34 13.89 -10.99
N SER A 82 7.18 14.72 -9.97
CA SER A 82 7.40 14.32 -8.57
C SER A 82 6.30 13.44 -7.97
N LEU A 83 5.04 13.64 -8.36
CA LEU A 83 3.91 12.82 -7.89
C LEU A 83 3.98 11.34 -8.31
N PRO A 84 4.45 10.99 -9.53
CA PRO A 84 4.60 9.60 -9.92
C PRO A 84 5.51 8.78 -9.02
N HIS A 85 6.53 9.35 -8.39
CA HIS A 85 7.46 8.62 -7.53
C HIS A 85 6.78 8.03 -6.30
N ILE A 86 5.93 8.79 -5.60
CA ILE A 86 5.21 8.34 -4.40
C ILE A 86 4.25 7.19 -4.73
N TYR A 87 3.71 7.15 -5.96
CA TYR A 87 2.72 6.17 -6.37
C TYR A 87 3.32 4.93 -7.05
N ARG A 88 4.59 4.97 -7.47
CA ARG A 88 5.19 3.93 -8.31
C ARG A 88 5.07 2.53 -7.72
N GLY A 89 5.39 2.37 -6.44
CA GLY A 89 5.38 1.06 -5.78
C GLY A 89 4.00 0.40 -5.80
N PHE A 90 2.98 1.07 -5.26
CA PHE A 90 1.64 0.46 -5.21
C PHE A 90 0.94 0.42 -6.58
N LEU A 91 1.23 1.34 -7.49
CA LEU A 91 0.73 1.24 -8.86
C LEU A 91 1.38 0.06 -9.59
N ARG A 92 2.65 -0.24 -9.32
CA ARG A 92 3.30 -1.44 -9.85
C ARG A 92 2.62 -2.72 -9.37
N ILE A 93 2.22 -2.77 -8.09
CA ILE A 93 1.39 -3.87 -7.55
C ILE A 93 0.07 -3.98 -8.33
N ALA A 94 -0.64 -2.86 -8.49
CA ALA A 94 -1.93 -2.81 -9.17
C ALA A 94 -1.88 -3.23 -10.66
N HIS A 95 -0.72 -3.13 -11.30
CA HIS A 95 -0.49 -3.53 -12.69
C HIS A 95 0.23 -4.88 -12.80
N SER A 96 0.34 -5.63 -11.71
CA SER A 96 0.95 -6.95 -11.73
C SER A 96 0.14 -7.93 -12.59
N SER A 97 0.85 -8.73 -13.38
CA SER A 97 0.27 -9.86 -14.09
C SER A 97 0.13 -11.11 -13.19
N LEU A 98 0.78 -11.10 -12.03
CA LEU A 98 0.67 -12.16 -11.02
C LEU A 98 -0.47 -11.84 -10.04
N PRO A 99 -1.23 -12.85 -9.59
CA PRO A 99 -2.17 -12.68 -8.47
C PRO A 99 -1.47 -12.13 -7.23
N THR A 100 -2.07 -11.12 -6.61
CA THR A 100 -1.51 -10.40 -5.47
C THR A 100 -2.42 -10.49 -4.24
N ILE A 101 -1.84 -10.75 -3.09
CA ILE A 101 -2.55 -10.88 -1.81
C ILE A 101 -1.91 -9.95 -0.78
N ALA A 102 -2.68 -9.05 -0.19
CA ALA A 102 -2.27 -8.29 0.98
C ALA A 102 -2.59 -9.07 2.26
N ALA A 103 -1.57 -9.55 2.97
CA ALA A 103 -1.69 -10.14 4.30
C ALA A 103 -1.48 -9.06 5.36
N VAL A 104 -2.56 -8.40 5.78
CA VAL A 104 -2.52 -7.20 6.62
C VAL A 104 -2.41 -7.59 8.09
N ASN A 105 -1.20 -7.50 8.63
CA ASN A 105 -0.85 -7.88 9.99
C ASN A 105 -1.04 -6.76 11.04
N GLY A 106 -1.28 -5.53 10.61
CA GLY A 106 -1.38 -4.37 11.48
C GLY A 106 -1.96 -3.15 10.78
N ALA A 107 -1.54 -1.94 11.18
CA ALA A 107 -2.03 -0.71 10.59
C ALA A 107 -1.58 -0.56 9.13
N ALA A 108 -2.53 -0.26 8.24
CA ALA A 108 -2.36 0.14 6.86
C ALA A 108 -2.95 1.54 6.69
N VAL A 109 -2.10 2.56 6.50
CA VAL A 109 -2.49 3.98 6.58
C VAL A 109 -2.13 4.71 5.29
N GLY A 110 -3.03 5.51 4.74
CA GLY A 110 -2.78 6.37 3.59
C GLY A 110 -2.16 5.63 2.40
N ALA A 111 -0.90 5.91 2.05
CA ALA A 111 -0.18 5.20 0.99
C ALA A 111 -0.01 3.70 1.28
N GLY A 112 0.12 3.31 2.56
CA GLY A 112 0.11 1.90 2.96
C GLY A 112 -1.24 1.21 2.70
N MET A 113 -2.34 1.94 2.90
CA MET A 113 -3.65 1.43 2.50
C MET A 113 -3.80 1.36 0.97
N ASN A 114 -3.17 2.25 0.21
CA ASN A 114 -3.12 2.13 -1.25
C ASN A 114 -2.44 0.84 -1.72
N MET A 115 -1.40 0.37 -1.03
CA MET A 115 -0.79 -0.94 -1.33
C MET A 115 -1.78 -2.08 -1.12
N VAL A 116 -2.55 -2.04 -0.01
CA VAL A 116 -3.60 -3.04 0.26
C VAL A 116 -4.66 -3.02 -0.84
N LEU A 117 -5.16 -1.83 -1.18
CA LEU A 117 -6.18 -1.64 -2.22
C LEU A 117 -5.69 -1.95 -3.63
N ALA A 118 -4.38 -2.03 -3.85
CA ALA A 118 -3.76 -2.39 -5.11
C ALA A 118 -3.69 -3.91 -5.33
N CYS A 119 -3.81 -4.70 -4.26
CA CYS A 119 -3.82 -6.16 -4.34
C CYS A 119 -5.19 -6.70 -4.76
N ASP A 120 -5.21 -7.90 -5.37
CA ASP A 120 -6.43 -8.57 -5.81
C ASP A 120 -7.24 -9.11 -4.64
N LEU A 121 -6.57 -9.55 -3.57
CA LEU A 121 -7.20 -10.11 -2.38
C LEU A 121 -6.60 -9.50 -1.11
N VAL A 122 -7.45 -9.28 -0.11
CA VAL A 122 -7.04 -8.79 1.21
C VAL A 122 -7.39 -9.80 2.28
N ILE A 123 -6.38 -10.22 3.05
CA ILE A 123 -6.54 -11.04 4.26
C ILE A 123 -6.15 -10.18 5.46
N ALA A 124 -7.11 -9.90 6.33
CA ALA A 124 -6.90 -9.05 7.50
C ALA A 124 -6.71 -9.89 8.77
N GLY A 125 -5.58 -9.71 9.44
CA GLY A 125 -5.39 -10.22 10.78
C GLY A 125 -6.23 -9.46 11.82
N ALA A 126 -6.40 -10.01 13.01
CA ALA A 126 -7.17 -9.38 14.10
C ALA A 126 -6.61 -8.00 14.51
N SER A 127 -5.31 -7.77 14.32
CA SER A 127 -4.64 -6.50 14.59
C SER A 127 -4.71 -5.50 13.43
N ALA A 128 -5.29 -5.87 12.29
CA ALA A 128 -5.39 -5.00 11.13
C ALA A 128 -6.20 -3.74 11.46
N ARG A 129 -5.74 -2.60 10.89
CA ARG A 129 -6.43 -1.31 10.97
C ARG A 129 -6.28 -0.62 9.61
N PHE A 130 -7.39 -0.24 9.02
CA PHE A 130 -7.47 0.40 7.72
C PHE A 130 -7.86 1.86 7.90
N ASP A 131 -6.95 2.77 7.57
CA ASP A 131 -7.09 4.22 7.82
C ASP A 131 -6.73 5.00 6.57
N THR A 132 -7.67 5.72 5.99
CA THR A 132 -7.43 6.56 4.80
C THR A 132 -6.56 7.77 5.11
N ARG A 133 -6.70 8.38 6.29
CA ARG A 133 -5.90 9.47 6.88
C ARG A 133 -5.80 10.77 6.07
N PHE A 134 -5.98 10.78 4.76
CA PHE A 134 -5.63 11.91 3.88
C PHE A 134 -6.26 13.23 4.32
N LEU A 135 -7.57 13.29 4.54
CA LEU A 135 -8.25 14.53 4.91
C LEU A 135 -7.82 15.06 6.28
N ASN A 136 -7.40 14.20 7.21
CA ASN A 136 -6.89 14.61 8.52
C ASN A 136 -5.60 15.42 8.45
N ILE A 137 -4.85 15.28 7.36
CA ILE A 137 -3.61 16.01 7.10
C ILE A 137 -3.75 16.98 5.94
N GLY A 138 -4.99 17.32 5.56
CA GLY A 138 -5.27 18.31 4.52
C GLY A 138 -4.96 17.87 3.10
N LEU A 139 -4.81 16.57 2.84
CA LEU A 139 -4.50 16.02 1.52
C LEU A 139 -5.74 15.38 0.87
N HIS A 140 -5.78 15.42 -0.45
CA HIS A 140 -6.73 14.66 -1.24
C HIS A 140 -6.21 13.21 -1.44
N PRO A 141 -7.07 12.18 -1.32
CA PRO A 141 -6.68 10.81 -1.62
C PRO A 141 -6.27 10.65 -3.09
N GLY A 142 -5.00 10.32 -3.33
CA GLY A 142 -4.43 10.13 -4.66
C GLY A 142 -4.27 8.65 -5.07
N GLY A 143 -3.71 8.43 -6.27
CA GLY A 143 -3.35 7.09 -6.77
C GLY A 143 -4.53 6.14 -6.97
N GLY A 144 -5.75 6.64 -7.18
CA GLY A 144 -6.95 5.83 -7.36
C GLY A 144 -7.55 5.29 -6.05
N HIS A 145 -7.16 5.84 -4.89
CA HIS A 145 -7.60 5.39 -3.56
C HIS A 145 -9.12 5.28 -3.45
N THR A 146 -9.84 6.36 -3.72
CA THR A 146 -11.31 6.43 -3.57
C THR A 146 -12.03 5.46 -4.51
N TRP A 147 -11.52 5.30 -5.72
CA TRP A 147 -12.09 4.38 -6.70
C TRP A 147 -11.90 2.92 -6.25
N ARG A 148 -10.66 2.53 -5.84
CA ARG A 148 -10.39 1.18 -5.37
C ARG A 148 -11.14 0.87 -4.08
N LEU A 149 -11.15 1.80 -3.12
CA LEU A 149 -11.86 1.63 -1.86
C LEU A 149 -13.36 1.39 -2.08
N ARG A 150 -13.99 2.16 -2.98
CA ARG A 150 -15.40 1.96 -3.33
C ARG A 150 -15.65 0.60 -3.98
N ASN A 151 -14.71 0.09 -4.77
CA ASN A 151 -14.88 -1.18 -5.48
C ASN A 151 -14.71 -2.40 -4.55
N ILE A 152 -13.90 -2.28 -3.52
CA ILE A 152 -13.66 -3.37 -2.54
C ILE A 152 -14.66 -3.33 -1.37
N THR A 153 -15.27 -2.17 -1.09
CA THR A 153 -16.30 -1.98 -0.07
C THR A 153 -17.61 -1.52 -0.74
N ASP A 154 -18.44 -0.82 -0.01
CA ASP A 154 -19.61 -0.11 -0.55
C ASP A 154 -19.41 1.41 -0.50
N LEU A 155 -20.29 2.16 -1.22
CA LEU A 155 -20.19 3.62 -1.30
C LEU A 155 -20.33 4.33 0.07
N GLN A 156 -21.15 3.79 0.98
CA GLN A 156 -21.36 4.37 2.30
C GLN A 156 -20.10 4.20 3.15
N THR A 157 -19.53 3.00 3.17
CA THR A 157 -18.29 2.68 3.86
C THR A 157 -17.14 3.53 3.31
N ALA A 158 -16.99 3.62 1.99
CA ALA A 158 -15.95 4.45 1.38
C ALA A 158 -16.07 5.94 1.79
N LYS A 159 -17.31 6.50 1.79
CA LYS A 159 -17.56 7.87 2.26
C LYS A 159 -17.26 8.03 3.75
N ALA A 160 -17.66 7.07 4.58
CA ALA A 160 -17.40 7.11 6.02
C ALA A 160 -15.89 7.09 6.32
N MET A 161 -15.13 6.28 5.62
CA MET A 161 -13.68 6.22 5.77
C MET A 161 -13.00 7.49 5.25
N VAL A 162 -13.33 7.96 4.06
CA VAL A 162 -12.64 9.10 3.43
C VAL A 162 -13.05 10.43 4.07
N ILE A 163 -14.35 10.68 4.27
CA ILE A 163 -14.86 11.98 4.67
C ILE A 163 -14.89 12.12 6.20
N PHE A 164 -15.28 11.05 6.91
CA PHE A 164 -15.45 11.09 8.36
C PHE A 164 -14.32 10.38 9.12
N ASN A 165 -13.26 9.94 8.39
CA ASN A 165 -12.09 9.27 8.95
C ASN A 165 -12.42 8.03 9.80
N GLN A 166 -13.47 7.30 9.40
CA GLN A 166 -13.78 6.03 10.03
C GLN A 166 -12.64 5.04 9.79
N ILE A 167 -12.09 4.50 10.86
CA ILE A 167 -11.09 3.44 10.82
C ILE A 167 -11.82 2.11 10.91
N LEU A 168 -11.50 1.16 10.02
CA LEU A 168 -11.98 -0.22 10.12
C LEU A 168 -10.91 -1.10 10.75
N ASP A 169 -11.30 -1.93 11.70
CA ASP A 169 -10.48 -3.06 12.13
C ASP A 169 -10.70 -4.29 11.23
N GLY A 170 -9.91 -5.35 11.47
CA GLY A 170 -9.99 -6.55 10.64
C GLY A 170 -11.36 -7.21 10.63
N GLU A 171 -12.06 -7.24 11.78
CA GLU A 171 -13.39 -7.82 11.88
C GLU A 171 -14.45 -6.99 11.16
N SER A 172 -14.41 -5.67 11.33
CA SER A 172 -15.32 -4.75 10.66
C SER A 172 -15.09 -4.75 9.15
N ALA A 173 -13.83 -4.81 8.69
CA ALA A 173 -13.49 -4.87 7.27
C ALA A 173 -13.98 -6.15 6.60
N ALA A 174 -13.91 -7.31 7.29
CA ALA A 174 -14.37 -8.59 6.75
C ALA A 174 -15.89 -8.65 6.50
N LYS A 175 -16.65 -7.70 7.02
CA LYS A 175 -18.11 -7.60 6.87
C LYS A 175 -18.55 -6.63 5.77
N ARG A 176 -17.59 -6.01 5.08
CA ARG A 176 -17.83 -4.97 4.07
C ARG A 176 -17.44 -5.44 2.69
#